data_e291d62997dfad9886959f2f7a897220
#
_entry.id   e291d62997dfad9886959f2f7a897220
#
_cell.length_a   1.000
_cell.length_b   1.000
_cell.length_c   1.000
_cell.angle_alpha   90.00
_cell.angle_beta   90.00
_cell.angle_gamma   90.00
#
_symmetry.space_group_name_H-M   'P 1'
#
loop_
_entity.id
_entity.type
_entity.pdbx_description
1 polymer ?
#
loop_
_entity_poly.entity_id
_entity_poly.type
_entity_poly.pdbx_seq_one_letter_code
_entity_poly.pdbx_strand_id
1 'polypeptide(L)'
;MILDMGKTGQQKLIKYVHFDATGSYYTWKDMTETVELTPGVHTITYWVSTDKNYSPVNIDCITFREFNADSVKLADAAFAVNGAHHLELGDYGRMLDDQFLAESGRGLSADLQTWMKNYYNISTAYENLLFGDDLTRKERQVEVSTNGVYLPTSTDGAANTIWANTMTSNAGTALHLINLRTYDNEGNDEYWRNAAKQILPFDNTSVTYHLEDGEQVPASIFAVSPDDDGGRPTPLDFTTGADEQGRTTLTFNVGRLSSWDLVVFSPATYADRAALAPAAMDTSNNAAASDADDAALVPATMVGQLRNGLGQCLTSQDPAGADGTPVWNSNCSGNSAAQTVIYEGDGHIRIGDRCVDVVGGHTEEGTVAHMWTCYPALESQMWDLNEYGQLENRASGLCLTIPGDTTRDATQAVISQCSDSSKSQRWTLTDTSGQ
;
A
#
# COMPACT_ATOMS: atom_id res chain seq x y z
N MET A 1 -19.57 25.95 4.77
CA MET A 1 -19.96 25.12 5.94
C MET A 1 -20.31 23.74 5.42
N ILE A 2 -19.72 22.72 5.97
CA ILE A 2 -20.00 21.32 5.62
C ILE A 2 -20.84 20.73 6.75
N LEU A 3 -21.97 20.16 6.42
CA LEU A 3 -22.90 19.54 7.36
C LEU A 3 -23.10 18.07 6.99
N ASP A 4 -23.14 17.22 7.99
CA ASP A 4 -23.60 15.85 7.84
C ASP A 4 -25.06 15.75 8.30
N MET A 5 -25.91 15.23 7.45
CA MET A 5 -27.35 15.09 7.72
C MET A 5 -27.71 13.80 8.47
N GLY A 6 -26.79 12.83 8.57
CA GLY A 6 -27.00 11.56 9.26
C GLY A 6 -28.32 10.84 8.95
N LYS A 7 -28.47 9.59 9.32
CA LYS A 7 -29.73 8.81 9.16
C LYS A 7 -30.93 9.39 9.92
N THR A 8 -30.71 10.24 10.91
CA THR A 8 -31.75 10.81 11.78
C THR A 8 -32.23 12.17 11.36
N GLY A 9 -31.72 12.72 10.26
CA GLY A 9 -32.07 14.08 9.79
C GLY A 9 -31.56 15.22 10.69
N GLN A 10 -30.75 14.90 11.71
CA GLN A 10 -30.14 15.95 12.54
C GLN A 10 -28.83 16.40 11.88
N GLN A 11 -28.78 17.71 11.60
CA GLN A 11 -27.58 18.32 11.01
C GLN A 11 -26.45 18.38 12.05
N LYS A 12 -25.31 17.79 11.73
CA LYS A 12 -24.08 17.95 12.48
C LYS A 12 -23.12 18.80 11.67
N LEU A 13 -22.67 19.90 12.23
CA LEU A 13 -21.61 20.69 11.63
C LEU A 13 -20.30 19.90 11.67
N ILE A 14 -19.72 19.66 10.50
CA ILE A 14 -18.42 19.01 10.38
C ILE A 14 -17.31 20.07 10.37
N LYS A 15 -17.41 21.06 9.47
CA LYS A 15 -16.35 22.06 9.29
C LYS A 15 -16.86 23.35 8.66
N TYR A 16 -16.26 24.47 9.05
CA TYR A 16 -16.32 25.71 8.29
C TYR A 16 -15.17 25.75 7.30
N VAL A 17 -15.50 25.98 6.03
CA VAL A 17 -14.51 26.15 4.97
C VAL A 17 -14.55 27.61 4.53
N HIS A 18 -13.37 28.23 4.47
CA HIS A 18 -13.23 29.59 3.97
C HIS A 18 -12.73 29.56 2.53
N PHE A 19 -13.43 30.22 1.63
CA PHE A 19 -13.04 30.36 0.24
C PHE A 19 -12.46 31.75 0.03
N ASP A 20 -11.20 31.81 -0.40
CA ASP A 20 -10.57 33.04 -0.81
C ASP A 20 -11.18 33.54 -2.13
N ALA A 21 -11.31 34.86 -2.26
CA ALA A 21 -11.75 35.44 -3.52
C ALA A 21 -10.73 35.17 -4.64
N THR A 22 -11.20 34.63 -5.76
CA THR A 22 -10.37 34.42 -6.95
C THR A 22 -10.20 35.68 -7.81
N GLY A 23 -10.98 36.75 -7.51
CA GLY A 23 -10.91 38.02 -8.21
C GLY A 23 -11.61 38.04 -9.58
N SER A 24 -12.10 36.92 -10.08
CA SER A 24 -12.79 36.81 -11.37
C SER A 24 -13.72 35.62 -11.41
N TYR A 25 -14.83 35.72 -12.13
CA TYR A 25 -15.78 34.62 -12.40
C TYR A 25 -15.16 33.51 -13.28
N TYR A 26 -14.06 33.80 -13.95
CA TYR A 26 -13.38 32.86 -14.86
C TYR A 26 -12.11 32.26 -14.28
N THR A 27 -11.80 32.57 -13.02
CA THR A 27 -10.63 32.05 -12.34
C THR A 27 -11.09 31.05 -11.30
N TRP A 28 -10.74 29.80 -11.50
CA TRP A 28 -11.02 28.69 -10.60
C TRP A 28 -9.82 28.44 -9.67
N LYS A 29 -10.10 28.01 -8.45
CA LYS A 29 -9.09 27.62 -7.49
C LYS A 29 -9.53 26.33 -6.82
N ASP A 30 -8.67 25.32 -6.85
CA ASP A 30 -8.89 24.13 -6.09
C ASP A 30 -8.65 24.37 -4.60
N MET A 31 -9.52 23.80 -3.78
CA MET A 31 -9.37 23.79 -2.34
C MET A 31 -9.54 22.36 -1.84
N THR A 32 -8.61 21.92 -1.02
CA THR A 32 -8.68 20.62 -0.37
C THR A 32 -8.92 20.80 1.12
N GLU A 33 -9.90 20.10 1.65
CA GLU A 33 -10.22 20.11 3.07
C GLU A 33 -10.43 18.67 3.55
N THR A 34 -9.73 18.31 4.61
CA THR A 34 -9.90 17.01 5.25
C THR A 34 -11.02 17.07 6.27
N VAL A 35 -11.94 16.13 6.19
CA VAL A 35 -13.03 15.94 7.14
C VAL A 35 -13.03 14.49 7.62
N GLU A 36 -13.21 14.32 8.93
CA GLU A 36 -13.38 12.99 9.52
C GLU A 36 -14.87 12.67 9.60
N LEU A 37 -15.27 11.55 8.99
CA LEU A 37 -16.61 11.01 9.06
C LEU A 37 -16.57 9.68 9.83
N THR A 38 -17.56 9.44 10.67
CA THR A 38 -17.73 8.12 11.28
C THR A 38 -18.16 7.13 10.22
N PRO A 39 -17.85 5.82 10.38
CA PRO A 39 -18.33 4.81 9.44
C PRO A 39 -19.86 4.87 9.22
N GLY A 40 -20.30 4.79 7.95
CA GLY A 40 -21.72 4.78 7.58
C GLY A 40 -22.06 5.66 6.38
N VAL A 41 -23.35 5.68 6.03
CA VAL A 41 -23.87 6.54 4.96
C VAL A 41 -24.02 7.96 5.49
N HIS A 42 -23.41 8.91 4.81
CA HIS A 42 -23.45 10.33 5.12
C HIS A 42 -24.10 11.14 3.98
N THR A 43 -24.96 12.08 4.33
CA THR A 43 -25.42 13.11 3.40
C THR A 43 -24.65 14.39 3.69
N ILE A 44 -23.72 14.72 2.81
CA ILE A 44 -22.90 15.92 2.95
C ILE A 44 -23.62 17.10 2.31
N THR A 45 -23.91 18.10 3.11
CA THR A 45 -24.57 19.33 2.64
C THR A 45 -23.60 20.50 2.69
N TYR A 46 -23.43 21.16 1.57
CA TYR A 46 -22.67 22.40 1.47
C TYR A 46 -23.60 23.57 1.62
N TRP A 47 -23.36 24.36 2.62
CA TRP A 47 -24.14 25.58 2.84
C TRP A 47 -23.27 26.80 2.60
N VAL A 48 -23.62 27.61 1.61
CA VAL A 48 -23.00 28.91 1.37
C VAL A 48 -23.78 29.98 2.16
N SER A 49 -23.10 30.73 3.04
CA SER A 49 -23.74 31.83 3.76
C SER A 49 -24.06 32.94 2.78
N THR A 50 -25.30 33.41 2.82
CA THR A 50 -25.77 34.55 2.01
C THR A 50 -25.71 35.87 2.77
N ASP A 51 -24.82 35.98 3.76
CA ASP A 51 -24.65 37.23 4.48
C ASP A 51 -24.23 38.35 3.51
N LYS A 52 -24.82 39.54 3.66
CA LYS A 52 -24.89 40.62 2.65
C LYS A 52 -23.54 41.18 2.17
N ASN A 53 -22.42 40.65 2.66
CA ASN A 53 -21.07 41.13 2.32
C ASN A 53 -20.23 40.09 1.60
N TYR A 54 -20.77 38.94 1.18
CA TYR A 54 -20.00 37.89 0.51
C TYR A 54 -20.47 37.70 -0.93
N SER A 55 -19.48 37.58 -1.84
CA SER A 55 -19.75 37.23 -3.23
C SER A 55 -20.24 35.77 -3.32
N PRO A 56 -21.15 35.46 -4.24
CA PRO A 56 -21.58 34.09 -4.45
C PRO A 56 -20.38 33.21 -4.83
N VAL A 57 -20.31 32.01 -4.26
CA VAL A 57 -19.34 30.99 -4.59
C VAL A 57 -19.97 30.05 -5.61
N ASN A 58 -19.32 29.88 -6.77
CA ASN A 58 -19.66 28.83 -7.70
C ASN A 58 -18.79 27.63 -7.37
N ILE A 59 -19.41 26.48 -7.15
CA ILE A 59 -18.74 25.21 -6.97
C ILE A 59 -18.96 24.41 -8.26
N ASP A 60 -17.89 24.17 -9.00
CA ASP A 60 -17.95 23.42 -10.26
C ASP A 60 -18.07 21.93 -10.00
N CYS A 61 -17.19 21.39 -9.18
CA CYS A 61 -17.24 20.00 -8.76
C CYS A 61 -16.76 19.82 -7.33
N ILE A 62 -17.13 18.69 -6.75
CA ILE A 62 -16.63 18.21 -5.47
C ILE A 62 -16.06 16.83 -5.72
N THR A 63 -14.76 16.66 -5.51
CA THR A 63 -14.06 15.40 -5.74
C THR A 63 -13.67 14.81 -4.40
N PHE A 64 -14.03 13.55 -4.19
CA PHE A 64 -13.45 12.74 -3.13
C PHE A 64 -12.19 12.08 -3.68
N ARG A 65 -11.04 12.30 -3.02
CA ARG A 65 -9.73 11.91 -3.56
C ARG A 65 -9.22 10.58 -3.02
N GLU A 66 -10.06 9.79 -2.37
CA GLU A 66 -9.69 8.46 -1.91
C GLU A 66 -10.57 7.40 -2.58
N PHE A 67 -9.96 6.24 -2.81
CA PHE A 67 -10.72 5.07 -3.21
C PHE A 67 -11.60 4.59 -2.06
N ASN A 68 -12.74 4.02 -2.39
CA ASN A 68 -13.53 3.27 -1.44
C ASN A 68 -12.76 1.99 -1.09
N ALA A 69 -12.19 1.95 0.12
CA ALA A 69 -11.35 0.84 0.56
C ALA A 69 -12.09 -0.50 0.50
N ASP A 70 -13.37 -0.55 0.90
CA ASP A 70 -14.16 -1.78 0.86
C ASP A 70 -14.38 -2.27 -0.57
N SER A 71 -14.49 -1.34 -1.55
CA SER A 71 -14.56 -1.72 -2.97
C SER A 71 -13.29 -2.40 -3.44
N VAL A 72 -12.13 -1.82 -3.13
CA VAL A 72 -10.83 -2.40 -3.54
C VAL A 72 -10.65 -3.76 -2.88
N LYS A 73 -10.82 -3.86 -1.57
CA LYS A 73 -10.68 -5.12 -0.80
C LYS A 73 -11.56 -6.24 -1.36
N LEU A 74 -12.82 -5.94 -1.63
CA LEU A 74 -13.76 -6.95 -2.17
C LEU A 74 -13.47 -7.31 -3.62
N ALA A 75 -13.03 -6.34 -4.43
CA ALA A 75 -12.65 -6.61 -5.82
C ALA A 75 -11.43 -7.56 -5.87
N ASP A 76 -10.40 -7.29 -5.09
CA ASP A 76 -9.19 -8.12 -5.02
C ASP A 76 -9.51 -9.53 -4.49
N ALA A 77 -10.33 -9.63 -3.43
CA ALA A 77 -10.79 -10.91 -2.93
C ALA A 77 -11.59 -11.68 -3.99
N ALA A 78 -12.44 -10.99 -4.78
CA ALA A 78 -13.22 -11.60 -5.86
C ALA A 78 -12.33 -12.05 -7.03
N PHE A 79 -11.26 -11.33 -7.35
CA PHE A 79 -10.26 -11.81 -8.31
C PHE A 79 -9.57 -13.07 -7.79
N ALA A 80 -9.06 -13.03 -6.57
CA ALA A 80 -8.35 -14.15 -5.96
C ALA A 80 -9.20 -15.43 -5.88
N VAL A 81 -10.47 -15.32 -5.48
CA VAL A 81 -11.38 -16.49 -5.39
C VAL A 81 -11.71 -17.09 -6.75
N ASN A 82 -11.53 -16.36 -7.83
CA ASN A 82 -11.72 -16.82 -9.20
C ASN A 82 -10.40 -17.21 -9.90
N GLY A 83 -9.28 -17.26 -9.17
CA GLY A 83 -7.98 -17.60 -9.73
C GLY A 83 -7.38 -16.50 -10.62
N ALA A 84 -7.78 -15.26 -10.43
CA ALA A 84 -7.31 -14.12 -11.20
C ALA A 84 -6.44 -13.20 -10.35
N HIS A 85 -5.42 -12.63 -10.97
CA HIS A 85 -4.62 -11.58 -10.38
C HIS A 85 -5.24 -10.21 -10.61
N HIS A 86 -5.13 -9.37 -9.60
CA HIS A 86 -5.31 -7.94 -9.75
C HIS A 86 -4.06 -7.25 -9.20
N LEU A 87 -3.36 -6.57 -10.07
CA LEU A 87 -2.19 -5.79 -9.73
C LEU A 87 -2.50 -4.32 -9.98
N GLU A 88 -2.48 -3.55 -8.92
CA GLU A 88 -2.71 -2.12 -8.99
C GLU A 88 -1.37 -1.40 -9.02
N LEU A 89 -1.18 -0.56 -10.02
CA LEU A 89 0.03 0.22 -10.22
C LEU A 89 -0.30 1.68 -10.00
N GLY A 90 0.52 2.35 -9.23
CA GLY A 90 0.41 3.77 -9.00
C GLY A 90 1.55 4.28 -8.13
N ASP A 91 2.05 5.45 -8.44
CA ASP A 91 3.12 6.10 -7.68
C ASP A 91 2.55 6.79 -6.44
N TYR A 92 3.33 6.85 -5.36
CA TYR A 92 3.01 7.61 -4.14
C TYR A 92 1.66 7.26 -3.50
N GLY A 93 1.26 5.99 -3.51
CA GLY A 93 -0.03 5.55 -2.97
C GLY A 93 -1.22 5.97 -3.83
N ARG A 94 -0.99 6.33 -5.09
CA ARG A 94 -2.03 6.56 -6.09
C ARG A 94 -2.21 5.31 -6.93
N MET A 95 -3.46 4.91 -7.14
CA MET A 95 -3.83 3.86 -8.06
C MET A 95 -4.14 4.48 -9.43
N LEU A 96 -3.96 3.71 -10.49
CA LEU A 96 -4.46 4.08 -11.81
C LEU A 96 -5.98 3.91 -11.80
N ASP A 97 -6.69 5.02 -11.79
CA ASP A 97 -8.16 5.07 -11.72
C ASP A 97 -8.80 4.75 -13.09
N ASP A 98 -8.19 5.21 -14.16
CA ASP A 98 -8.68 5.04 -15.53
C ASP A 98 -7.53 5.19 -16.51
N GLN A 99 -7.50 4.32 -17.53
CA GLN A 99 -6.46 4.37 -18.57
C GLN A 99 -6.45 5.68 -19.39
N PHE A 100 -7.55 6.44 -19.36
CA PHE A 100 -7.70 7.72 -20.06
C PHE A 100 -7.62 8.93 -19.13
N LEU A 101 -7.78 8.70 -17.82
CA LEU A 101 -7.77 9.73 -16.77
C LEU A 101 -6.85 9.32 -15.63
N ALA A 102 -5.64 8.91 -15.95
CA ALA A 102 -4.63 8.39 -15.01
C ALA A 102 -4.28 9.36 -13.86
N GLU A 103 -4.66 10.64 -13.98
CA GLU A 103 -4.42 11.67 -12.99
C GLU A 103 -5.70 12.13 -12.27
N SER A 104 -6.63 11.22 -11.99
CA SER A 104 -7.84 11.57 -11.24
C SER A 104 -7.55 12.15 -9.84
N GLY A 105 -6.29 12.03 -9.38
CA GLY A 105 -5.83 12.51 -8.09
C GLY A 105 -6.36 11.70 -6.91
N ARG A 106 -6.93 10.52 -7.16
CA ARG A 106 -7.35 9.60 -6.12
C ARG A 106 -6.15 8.88 -5.53
N GLY A 107 -6.17 8.67 -4.22
CA GLY A 107 -5.13 7.97 -3.49
C GLY A 107 -5.68 6.84 -2.64
N LEU A 108 -4.78 6.00 -2.18
CA LEU A 108 -5.05 4.99 -1.17
C LEU A 108 -5.02 5.65 0.21
N SER A 109 -6.01 5.36 1.05
CA SER A 109 -5.87 5.64 2.49
C SER A 109 -4.73 4.82 3.09
N ALA A 110 -4.17 5.23 4.21
CA ALA A 110 -3.09 4.51 4.88
C ALA A 110 -3.49 3.05 5.22
N ASP A 111 -4.74 2.86 5.65
CA ASP A 111 -5.28 1.52 5.95
C ASP A 111 -5.35 0.65 4.68
N LEU A 112 -5.78 1.24 3.56
CA LEU A 112 -5.86 0.51 2.30
C LEU A 112 -4.46 0.18 1.76
N GLN A 113 -3.47 1.07 1.90
CA GLN A 113 -2.07 0.78 1.55
C GLN A 113 -1.55 -0.42 2.35
N THR A 114 -1.81 -0.47 3.65
CA THR A 114 -1.43 -1.61 4.50
C THR A 114 -2.14 -2.89 4.05
N TRP A 115 -3.44 -2.82 3.80
CA TRP A 115 -4.20 -3.96 3.33
C TRP A 115 -3.70 -4.50 1.99
N MET A 116 -3.45 -3.61 1.00
CA MET A 116 -2.92 -3.97 -0.32
C MET A 116 -1.55 -4.66 -0.21
N LYS A 117 -0.68 -4.16 0.65
CA LYS A 117 0.61 -4.79 0.93
C LYS A 117 0.43 -6.21 1.47
N ASN A 118 -0.44 -6.40 2.46
CA ASN A 118 -0.75 -7.72 3.00
C ASN A 118 -1.34 -8.64 1.93
N TYR A 119 -2.24 -8.11 1.08
CA TYR A 119 -2.80 -8.83 -0.06
C TYR A 119 -1.71 -9.34 -1.02
N TYR A 120 -0.72 -8.50 -1.39
CA TYR A 120 0.37 -8.92 -2.26
C TYR A 120 1.31 -9.93 -1.60
N ASN A 121 1.55 -9.81 -0.29
CA ASN A 121 2.30 -10.81 0.47
C ASN A 121 1.59 -12.18 0.44
N ILE A 122 0.28 -12.20 0.68
CA ILE A 122 -0.53 -13.41 0.61
C ILE A 122 -0.56 -13.97 -0.82
N SER A 123 -0.77 -13.12 -1.81
CA SER A 123 -0.81 -13.51 -3.23
C SER A 123 0.50 -14.17 -3.67
N THR A 124 1.64 -13.66 -3.22
CA THR A 124 2.96 -14.25 -3.50
C THR A 124 3.19 -15.54 -2.72
N ALA A 125 2.88 -15.55 -1.41
CA ALA A 125 3.15 -16.71 -0.56
C ALA A 125 2.26 -17.92 -0.90
N TYR A 126 1.06 -17.68 -1.40
CA TYR A 126 0.05 -18.71 -1.70
C TYR A 126 -0.33 -18.77 -3.17
N GLU A 127 0.55 -18.33 -4.08
CA GLU A 127 0.30 -18.27 -5.53
C GLU A 127 -0.23 -19.60 -6.10
N ASN A 128 0.32 -20.73 -5.66
CA ASN A 128 -0.09 -22.06 -6.13
C ASN A 128 -1.50 -22.49 -5.63
N LEU A 129 -2.02 -21.84 -4.59
CA LEU A 129 -3.38 -22.06 -4.07
C LEU A 129 -4.37 -21.02 -4.59
N LEU A 130 -3.88 -19.89 -5.12
CA LEU A 130 -4.70 -18.79 -5.61
C LEU A 130 -4.76 -18.70 -7.13
N PHE A 131 -3.65 -19.01 -7.82
CA PHE A 131 -3.48 -18.71 -9.25
C PHE A 131 -2.86 -19.84 -10.07
N GLY A 132 -2.69 -21.03 -9.48
CA GLY A 132 -2.13 -22.19 -10.19
C GLY A 132 -2.97 -22.63 -11.38
N ASP A 133 -2.32 -23.07 -12.46
CA ASP A 133 -2.99 -23.55 -13.68
C ASP A 133 -3.91 -24.77 -13.45
N ASP A 134 -3.69 -25.49 -12.35
CA ASP A 134 -4.43 -26.70 -11.95
C ASP A 134 -5.54 -26.42 -10.93
N LEU A 135 -5.82 -25.14 -10.63
CA LEU A 135 -6.87 -24.75 -9.71
C LEU A 135 -8.24 -25.22 -10.18
N THR A 136 -8.96 -25.84 -9.27
CA THR A 136 -10.30 -26.33 -9.51
C THR A 136 -11.22 -25.92 -8.38
N ARG A 137 -12.34 -25.29 -8.74
CA ARG A 137 -13.42 -25.00 -7.79
C ARG A 137 -14.10 -26.29 -7.34
N LYS A 138 -14.31 -26.43 -6.05
CA LYS A 138 -15.07 -27.51 -5.45
C LYS A 138 -16.28 -26.94 -4.73
N GLU A 139 -17.44 -27.47 -5.06
CA GLU A 139 -18.62 -27.19 -4.24
C GLU A 139 -18.49 -27.89 -2.89
N ARG A 140 -18.64 -27.11 -1.82
CA ARG A 140 -18.57 -27.60 -0.45
C ARG A 140 -19.69 -26.98 0.37
N GLN A 141 -20.24 -27.78 1.26
CA GLN A 141 -21.11 -27.25 2.29
C GLN A 141 -20.22 -26.58 3.34
N VAL A 142 -20.49 -25.32 3.56
CA VAL A 142 -19.79 -24.49 4.56
C VAL A 142 -20.84 -23.73 5.36
N GLU A 143 -20.79 -23.87 6.67
CA GLU A 143 -21.65 -23.15 7.59
C GLU A 143 -20.80 -22.15 8.35
N VAL A 144 -21.27 -20.91 8.44
CA VAL A 144 -20.57 -19.83 9.14
C VAL A 144 -21.50 -19.27 10.21
N SER A 145 -20.97 -19.05 11.40
CA SER A 145 -21.72 -18.42 12.48
C SER A 145 -20.83 -17.47 13.28
N THR A 146 -21.44 -16.46 13.91
CA THR A 146 -20.79 -15.57 14.85
C THR A 146 -21.56 -15.61 16.18
N ASN A 147 -20.85 -15.86 17.28
CA ASN A 147 -21.47 -15.98 18.61
C ASN A 147 -22.71 -16.89 18.62
N GLY A 148 -22.71 -17.97 17.87
CA GLY A 148 -23.81 -18.94 17.77
C GLY A 148 -24.97 -18.51 16.86
N VAL A 149 -24.85 -17.38 16.16
CA VAL A 149 -25.83 -16.92 15.16
C VAL A 149 -25.35 -17.26 13.76
N TYR A 150 -26.14 -18.02 13.01
CA TYR A 150 -25.81 -18.38 11.62
C TYR A 150 -25.76 -17.15 10.72
N LEU A 151 -24.75 -17.13 9.86
CA LEU A 151 -24.60 -16.15 8.78
C LEU A 151 -24.96 -16.84 7.45
N PRO A 152 -25.76 -16.21 6.58
CA PRO A 152 -26.01 -16.74 5.25
C PRO A 152 -24.72 -16.92 4.48
N THR A 153 -24.57 -18.06 3.79
CA THR A 153 -23.43 -18.36 2.92
C THR A 153 -23.88 -18.48 1.46
N SER A 154 -22.99 -18.18 0.52
CA SER A 154 -23.15 -18.43 -0.92
C SER A 154 -21.86 -18.97 -1.51
N THR A 155 -21.96 -19.62 -2.66
CA THR A 155 -20.80 -20.10 -3.44
C THR A 155 -20.54 -19.22 -4.68
N ASP A 156 -21.42 -18.27 -4.96
CA ASP A 156 -21.45 -17.43 -6.16
C ASP A 156 -21.31 -15.93 -5.88
N GLY A 157 -21.12 -15.55 -4.62
CA GLY A 157 -20.96 -14.14 -4.24
C GLY A 157 -22.28 -13.38 -4.15
N ALA A 158 -23.37 -14.05 -3.76
CA ALA A 158 -24.65 -13.39 -3.55
C ALA A 158 -24.55 -12.29 -2.48
N ALA A 159 -25.24 -11.17 -2.71
CA ALA A 159 -25.28 -10.05 -1.78
C ALA A 159 -25.74 -10.49 -0.39
N ASN A 160 -25.22 -9.82 0.64
CA ASN A 160 -25.58 -10.05 2.05
C ASN A 160 -25.27 -11.46 2.58
N THR A 161 -24.27 -12.14 2.00
CA THR A 161 -23.80 -13.47 2.44
C THR A 161 -22.30 -13.43 2.79
N ILE A 162 -21.82 -14.50 3.40
CA ILE A 162 -20.41 -14.87 3.38
C ILE A 162 -20.19 -15.72 2.13
N TRP A 163 -19.41 -15.23 1.18
CA TRP A 163 -19.04 -15.99 0.00
C TRP A 163 -18.00 -17.03 0.38
N ALA A 164 -18.44 -18.28 0.52
CA ALA A 164 -17.60 -19.40 0.91
C ALA A 164 -17.30 -20.25 -0.33
N ASN A 165 -16.05 -20.21 -0.81
CA ASN A 165 -15.64 -20.91 -2.01
C ASN A 165 -14.39 -21.74 -1.76
N THR A 166 -14.43 -23.02 -2.12
CA THR A 166 -13.30 -23.94 -1.98
C THR A 166 -12.58 -24.10 -3.29
N MET A 167 -11.26 -23.90 -3.27
CA MET A 167 -10.36 -24.15 -4.39
C MET A 167 -9.37 -25.26 -4.03
N THR A 168 -9.07 -26.12 -4.99
CA THR A 168 -8.09 -27.20 -4.84
C THR A 168 -7.10 -27.18 -5.99
N SER A 169 -5.85 -27.49 -5.67
CA SER A 169 -4.76 -27.72 -6.64
C SER A 169 -3.86 -28.83 -6.13
N ASN A 170 -2.79 -29.15 -6.87
CA ASN A 170 -1.75 -30.07 -6.39
C ASN A 170 -1.02 -29.52 -5.13
N ALA A 171 -1.06 -28.22 -4.88
CA ALA A 171 -0.49 -27.59 -3.71
C ALA A 171 -1.35 -27.76 -2.43
N GLY A 172 -2.64 -28.08 -2.58
CA GLY A 172 -3.55 -28.29 -1.45
C GLY A 172 -4.96 -27.76 -1.68
N THR A 173 -5.67 -27.55 -0.58
CA THR A 173 -7.04 -27.04 -0.56
C THR A 173 -7.08 -25.72 0.23
N ALA A 174 -7.77 -24.74 -0.33
CA ALA A 174 -8.03 -23.46 0.32
C ALA A 174 -9.52 -23.12 0.28
N LEU A 175 -10.04 -22.60 1.39
CA LEU A 175 -11.38 -22.05 1.52
C LEU A 175 -11.27 -20.53 1.60
N HIS A 176 -11.89 -19.84 0.65
CA HIS A 176 -12.07 -18.40 0.69
C HIS A 176 -13.34 -18.07 1.47
N LEU A 177 -13.25 -17.13 2.38
CA LEU A 177 -14.37 -16.54 3.10
C LEU A 177 -14.38 -15.04 2.80
N ILE A 178 -15.25 -14.59 1.91
CA ILE A 178 -15.38 -13.17 1.54
C ILE A 178 -16.66 -12.63 2.17
N ASN A 179 -16.52 -11.56 2.93
CA ASN A 179 -17.63 -10.97 3.65
C ASN A 179 -18.37 -9.91 2.82
N LEU A 180 -19.50 -10.27 2.25
CA LEU A 180 -20.37 -9.37 1.49
C LEU A 180 -21.49 -8.76 2.34
N ARG A 181 -21.41 -8.89 3.66
CA ARG A 181 -22.40 -8.35 4.62
C ARG A 181 -22.13 -6.87 4.91
N THR A 182 -23.20 -6.12 5.08
CA THR A 182 -23.15 -4.68 5.33
C THR A 182 -24.01 -4.28 6.53
N TYR A 183 -23.76 -3.10 7.09
CA TYR A 183 -24.51 -2.59 8.24
C TYR A 183 -26.00 -2.35 7.95
N ASP A 184 -26.38 -2.09 6.70
CA ASP A 184 -27.77 -1.91 6.28
C ASP A 184 -28.49 -3.24 5.95
N ASN A 185 -27.82 -4.37 6.04
CA ASN A 185 -28.29 -5.73 5.68
C ASN A 185 -28.71 -5.89 4.21
N GLU A 186 -28.33 -4.99 3.33
CA GLU A 186 -28.57 -5.14 1.88
C GLU A 186 -27.43 -5.93 1.21
N GLY A 187 -26.22 -5.82 1.77
CA GLY A 187 -25.03 -6.48 1.26
C GLY A 187 -24.35 -5.74 0.12
N ASN A 188 -23.18 -6.24 -0.28
CA ASN A 188 -22.40 -5.74 -1.41
C ASN A 188 -22.64 -6.61 -2.66
N ASP A 189 -23.01 -5.98 -3.76
CA ASP A 189 -23.23 -6.59 -5.08
C ASP A 189 -22.56 -5.81 -6.23
N GLU A 190 -22.16 -4.56 -6.03
CA GLU A 190 -21.52 -3.68 -7.02
C GLU A 190 -20.18 -3.09 -6.52
N TYR A 191 -19.38 -3.86 -5.80
CA TYR A 191 -18.14 -3.37 -5.17
C TYR A 191 -17.06 -2.96 -6.19
N TRP A 192 -17.03 -3.52 -7.41
CA TRP A 192 -16.03 -3.24 -8.46
C TRP A 192 -16.10 -1.83 -9.07
N ARG A 193 -17.13 -1.05 -8.77
CA ARG A 193 -17.33 0.30 -9.30
C ARG A 193 -17.02 1.41 -8.31
N ASN A 194 -16.19 1.16 -7.32
CA ASN A 194 -15.99 2.07 -6.19
C ASN A 194 -17.30 2.36 -5.42
N ALA A 195 -18.23 1.43 -5.46
CA ALA A 195 -19.59 1.55 -4.96
C ALA A 195 -19.88 0.66 -3.75
N ALA A 196 -18.89 -0.03 -3.19
CA ALA A 196 -19.10 -0.89 -2.05
C ALA A 196 -19.67 -0.11 -0.86
N LYS A 197 -20.65 -0.70 -0.24
CA LYS A 197 -21.13 -0.29 1.07
C LYS A 197 -20.17 -0.81 2.14
N GLN A 198 -20.16 -0.15 3.29
CA GLN A 198 -19.29 -0.52 4.39
C GLN A 198 -19.52 -1.98 4.84
N ILE A 199 -18.45 -2.75 4.86
CA ILE A 199 -18.45 -4.14 5.32
C ILE A 199 -18.78 -4.18 6.82
N LEU A 200 -19.67 -5.11 7.23
CA LEU A 200 -19.95 -5.41 8.62
C LEU A 200 -19.03 -6.55 9.08
N PRO A 201 -17.98 -6.28 9.87
CA PRO A 201 -17.10 -7.34 10.35
C PRO A 201 -17.76 -8.18 11.44
N PHE A 202 -17.35 -9.44 11.56
CA PHE A 202 -17.83 -10.39 12.54
C PHE A 202 -16.69 -10.89 13.40
N ASP A 203 -16.84 -10.75 14.72
CA ASP A 203 -15.90 -11.32 15.69
C ASP A 203 -16.33 -12.75 16.09
N ASN A 204 -15.38 -13.56 16.55
CA ASN A 204 -15.61 -14.93 16.99
C ASN A 204 -16.38 -15.76 15.95
N THR A 205 -15.86 -15.73 14.71
CA THR A 205 -16.47 -16.39 13.56
C THR A 205 -16.09 -17.87 13.53
N SER A 206 -17.09 -18.72 13.73
CA SER A 206 -16.95 -20.16 13.67
C SER A 206 -17.39 -20.68 12.30
N VAL A 207 -16.60 -21.61 11.76
CA VAL A 207 -16.81 -22.25 10.46
C VAL A 207 -16.94 -23.76 10.65
N THR A 208 -17.98 -24.36 10.06
CA THR A 208 -18.09 -25.80 9.91
C THR A 208 -17.96 -26.14 8.42
N TYR A 209 -16.93 -26.88 8.09
CA TYR A 209 -16.58 -27.32 6.75
C TYR A 209 -16.84 -28.82 6.60
N HIS A 210 -17.56 -29.24 5.56
CA HIS A 210 -17.93 -30.64 5.33
C HIS A 210 -16.97 -31.25 4.31
N LEU A 211 -16.29 -32.33 4.72
CA LEU A 211 -15.46 -33.15 3.84
C LEU A 211 -16.34 -34.07 2.97
N GLU A 212 -15.90 -34.32 1.76
CA GLU A 212 -16.52 -35.35 0.92
C GLU A 212 -16.03 -36.74 1.30
N ASP A 213 -16.77 -37.77 0.84
CA ASP A 213 -16.43 -39.16 1.10
C ASP A 213 -15.03 -39.49 0.58
N GLY A 214 -14.17 -40.00 1.45
CA GLY A 214 -12.80 -40.38 1.11
C GLY A 214 -11.77 -39.24 1.23
N GLU A 215 -12.19 -38.00 1.49
CA GLU A 215 -11.24 -36.93 1.81
C GLU A 215 -10.60 -37.13 3.18
N GLN A 216 -9.32 -36.83 3.25
CA GLN A 216 -8.57 -36.99 4.49
C GLN A 216 -8.73 -35.75 5.39
N VAL A 217 -8.83 -35.99 6.70
CA VAL A 217 -8.76 -34.92 7.69
C VAL A 217 -7.38 -34.27 7.59
N PRO A 218 -7.28 -32.93 7.45
CA PRO A 218 -6.01 -32.25 7.37
C PRO A 218 -5.23 -32.38 8.68
N ALA A 219 -3.90 -32.40 8.60
CA ALA A 219 -3.05 -32.43 9.78
C ALA A 219 -3.03 -31.07 10.51
N SER A 220 -3.25 -29.98 9.78
CA SER A 220 -3.41 -28.63 10.33
C SER A 220 -4.29 -27.76 9.45
N ILE A 221 -4.90 -26.75 10.07
CA ILE A 221 -5.65 -25.68 9.41
C ILE A 221 -5.04 -24.37 9.87
N PHE A 222 -4.90 -23.42 8.96
CA PHE A 222 -4.49 -22.06 9.29
C PHE A 222 -5.23 -21.04 8.41
N ALA A 223 -5.41 -19.85 8.93
CA ALA A 223 -6.00 -18.73 8.18
C ALA A 223 -4.94 -17.67 7.91
N VAL A 224 -5.08 -16.98 6.79
CA VAL A 224 -4.38 -15.74 6.46
C VAL A 224 -5.40 -14.72 6.00
N SER A 225 -5.23 -13.48 6.44
CA SER A 225 -6.12 -12.38 6.07
C SER A 225 -5.30 -11.12 5.79
N PRO A 226 -5.60 -10.37 4.72
CA PRO A 226 -4.96 -9.07 4.51
C PRO A 226 -5.47 -8.00 5.49
N ASP A 227 -6.57 -8.27 6.20
CA ASP A 227 -7.09 -7.40 7.26
C ASP A 227 -6.32 -7.56 8.59
N ASP A 228 -5.54 -8.64 8.73
CA ASP A 228 -4.79 -8.96 9.94
C ASP A 228 -3.32 -8.53 9.82
N ASP A 229 -2.63 -8.54 10.96
CA ASP A 229 -1.25 -8.07 11.11
C ASP A 229 -0.28 -8.77 10.15
N GLY A 230 0.13 -8.06 9.10
CA GLY A 230 1.12 -8.48 8.12
C GLY A 230 0.66 -9.60 7.18
N GLY A 231 -0.61 -10.01 7.18
CA GLY A 231 -1.09 -11.14 6.37
C GLY A 231 -0.43 -12.47 6.74
N ARG A 232 -0.08 -12.67 8.00
CA ARG A 232 0.61 -13.86 8.50
C ARG A 232 -0.33 -15.03 8.74
N PRO A 233 0.13 -16.28 8.52
CA PRO A 233 -0.66 -17.45 8.83
C PRO A 233 -0.88 -17.60 10.33
N THR A 234 -2.14 -17.71 10.72
CA THR A 234 -2.56 -17.99 12.09
C THR A 234 -3.04 -19.45 12.19
N PRO A 235 -2.39 -20.32 12.96
CA PRO A 235 -2.86 -21.68 13.17
C PRO A 235 -4.24 -21.70 13.84
N LEU A 236 -5.11 -22.56 13.35
CA LEU A 236 -6.46 -22.74 13.87
C LEU A 236 -6.59 -24.11 14.51
N ASP A 237 -7.02 -24.12 15.77
CA ASP A 237 -7.49 -25.36 16.41
C ASP A 237 -8.82 -25.77 15.79
N PHE A 238 -8.97 -27.07 15.51
CA PHE A 238 -10.20 -27.60 14.94
C PHE A 238 -10.63 -28.90 15.63
N THR A 239 -11.92 -29.16 15.55
CA THR A 239 -12.53 -30.41 15.98
C THR A 239 -13.18 -31.12 14.83
N THR A 240 -13.20 -32.44 14.87
CA THR A 240 -13.93 -33.29 13.92
C THR A 240 -15.26 -33.70 14.46
N GLY A 241 -16.27 -33.72 13.61
CA GLY A 241 -17.61 -34.23 13.89
C GLY A 241 -18.17 -35.02 12.70
N ALA A 242 -19.46 -35.27 12.72
CA ALA A 242 -20.19 -35.84 11.59
C ALA A 242 -21.51 -35.08 11.39
N ASP A 243 -21.88 -34.85 10.13
CA ASP A 243 -23.20 -34.31 9.80
C ASP A 243 -24.30 -35.40 9.83
N GLU A 244 -25.52 -35.00 9.50
CA GLU A 244 -26.69 -35.93 9.49
C GLU A 244 -26.54 -37.03 8.42
N GLN A 245 -25.70 -36.85 7.40
CA GLN A 245 -25.40 -37.80 6.34
C GLN A 245 -24.21 -38.70 6.70
N GLY A 246 -23.56 -38.45 7.83
CA GLY A 246 -22.36 -39.18 8.30
C GLY A 246 -21.06 -38.71 7.66
N ARG A 247 -21.06 -37.60 6.93
CA ARG A 247 -19.82 -37.00 6.38
C ARG A 247 -19.02 -36.34 7.49
N THR A 248 -17.71 -36.43 7.44
CA THR A 248 -16.84 -35.77 8.40
C THR A 248 -16.95 -34.26 8.29
N THR A 249 -17.12 -33.60 9.44
CA THR A 249 -17.09 -32.14 9.53
C THR A 249 -15.86 -31.65 10.27
N LEU A 250 -15.36 -30.49 9.89
CA LEU A 250 -14.26 -29.76 10.57
C LEU A 250 -14.84 -28.48 11.11
N THR A 251 -14.76 -28.27 12.42
CA THR A 251 -15.22 -27.02 13.05
C THR A 251 -14.03 -26.28 13.64
N PHE A 252 -13.83 -25.02 13.23
CA PHE A 252 -12.75 -24.15 13.65
C PHE A 252 -13.24 -22.70 13.77
N ASN A 253 -12.42 -21.83 14.38
CA ASN A 253 -12.76 -20.42 14.57
C ASN A 253 -11.67 -19.57 13.92
N VAL A 254 -12.06 -18.71 12.96
CA VAL A 254 -11.15 -17.79 12.26
C VAL A 254 -10.95 -16.47 13.00
N GLY A 255 -11.62 -16.29 14.17
CA GLY A 255 -11.52 -15.05 14.93
C GLY A 255 -12.38 -13.95 14.33
N ARG A 256 -11.77 -12.93 13.78
CA ARG A 256 -12.47 -11.80 13.16
C ARG A 256 -12.48 -11.95 11.64
N LEU A 257 -13.66 -12.07 11.04
CA LEU A 257 -13.85 -12.00 9.60
C LEU A 257 -14.20 -10.55 9.21
N SER A 258 -13.26 -9.85 8.60
CA SER A 258 -13.46 -8.48 8.10
C SER A 258 -13.83 -8.50 6.62
N SER A 259 -12.87 -8.40 5.70
CA SER A 259 -13.17 -8.43 4.26
C SER A 259 -12.98 -9.81 3.64
N TRP A 260 -11.84 -10.46 3.89
CA TRP A 260 -11.46 -11.73 3.28
C TRP A 260 -10.49 -12.53 4.12
N ASP A 261 -10.79 -13.80 4.33
CA ASP A 261 -9.89 -14.80 4.90
C ASP A 261 -9.65 -15.93 3.91
N LEU A 262 -8.39 -16.35 3.79
CA LEU A 262 -7.99 -17.58 3.11
C LEU A 262 -7.66 -18.64 4.15
N VAL A 263 -8.48 -19.68 4.24
CA VAL A 263 -8.26 -20.82 5.14
C VAL A 263 -7.61 -21.95 4.38
N VAL A 264 -6.42 -22.37 4.80
CA VAL A 264 -5.63 -23.40 4.14
C VAL A 264 -5.68 -24.70 4.92
N PHE A 265 -6.05 -25.78 4.25
CA PHE A 265 -6.05 -27.15 4.79
C PHE A 265 -4.75 -27.84 4.38
N SER A 266 -3.94 -28.22 5.37
CA SER A 266 -2.60 -28.76 5.14
C SER A 266 -2.53 -30.24 5.52
N PRO A 267 -1.94 -31.10 4.66
CA PRO A 267 -1.65 -32.49 5.01
C PRO A 267 -0.46 -32.63 5.97
N ALA A 268 0.34 -31.56 6.17
CA ALA A 268 1.44 -31.50 7.12
C ALA A 268 1.07 -30.66 8.36
N THR A 269 1.72 -30.93 9.48
CA THR A 269 1.51 -30.08 10.66
C THR A 269 2.02 -28.67 10.41
N TYR A 270 1.46 -27.69 11.09
CA TYR A 270 1.92 -26.31 10.98
C TYR A 270 3.40 -26.15 11.33
N ALA A 271 3.86 -26.89 12.36
CA ALA A 271 5.26 -26.91 12.77
C ALA A 271 6.18 -27.48 11.67
N ASP A 272 5.74 -28.51 10.96
CA ASP A 272 6.51 -29.08 9.84
C ASP A 272 6.63 -28.11 8.67
N ARG A 273 5.55 -27.37 8.37
CA ARG A 273 5.57 -26.32 7.34
C ARG A 273 6.41 -25.11 7.74
N ALA A 274 6.32 -24.66 8.96
CA ALA A 274 7.17 -23.60 9.48
C ALA A 274 8.66 -23.97 9.47
N ALA A 275 8.98 -25.27 9.65
CA ALA A 275 10.34 -25.78 9.52
C ALA A 275 10.81 -25.93 8.06
N LEU A 276 9.89 -26.10 7.12
CA LEU A 276 10.21 -26.21 5.68
C LEU A 276 10.28 -24.84 4.99
N ALA A 277 9.52 -23.86 5.46
CA ALA A 277 9.47 -22.51 4.87
C ALA A 277 10.86 -21.82 4.82
N PRO A 278 11.71 -21.89 5.86
CA PRO A 278 13.02 -21.27 5.82
C PRO A 278 14.02 -21.94 4.90
N ALA A 279 13.83 -23.23 4.56
CA ALA A 279 14.77 -23.99 3.74
C ALA A 279 14.47 -23.90 2.23
N ALA A 280 13.25 -23.53 1.86
CA ALA A 280 12.80 -23.40 0.47
C ALA A 280 12.86 -21.97 -0.06
N MET A 281 12.84 -20.98 0.81
CA MET A 281 13.12 -19.60 0.45
C MET A 281 14.61 -19.36 0.53
N ASP A 282 15.21 -19.05 -0.60
CA ASP A 282 16.53 -18.42 -0.60
C ASP A 282 16.39 -17.06 0.07
N THR A 283 16.51 -17.08 1.38
CA THR A 283 16.42 -15.88 2.23
C THR A 283 17.57 -14.91 2.00
N SER A 284 18.57 -15.27 1.19
CA SER A 284 19.65 -14.36 0.82
C SER A 284 19.17 -13.19 -0.05
N ASN A 285 18.04 -13.36 -0.76
CA ASN A 285 17.39 -12.28 -1.52
C ASN A 285 16.08 -11.79 -0.88
N ASN A 286 15.52 -12.54 0.09
CA ASN A 286 14.30 -12.18 0.82
C ASN A 286 14.53 -12.02 2.32
N ALA A 287 15.76 -12.03 2.79
CA ALA A 287 16.09 -11.61 4.16
C ALA A 287 15.66 -10.14 4.41
N ALA A 288 15.31 -9.45 3.31
CA ALA A 288 14.69 -8.16 3.33
C ALA A 288 13.18 -8.18 3.65
N ALA A 289 12.49 -9.28 3.52
CA ALA A 289 11.05 -9.39 3.80
C ALA A 289 10.74 -9.89 5.23
N SER A 290 11.61 -9.66 6.19
CA SER A 290 11.28 -9.80 7.60
C SER A 290 10.55 -8.54 8.10
N ASP A 291 9.76 -8.66 9.14
CA ASP A 291 9.01 -7.53 9.73
C ASP A 291 9.83 -6.30 10.15
N ALA A 292 11.16 -6.45 10.24
CA ALA A 292 12.08 -5.34 10.37
C ALA A 292 12.14 -4.52 9.06
N ASP A 293 11.89 -5.16 7.90
CA ASP A 293 11.90 -4.52 6.59
C ASP A 293 10.52 -4.03 6.15
N ASP A 294 9.46 -4.49 6.79
CA ASP A 294 8.14 -3.91 6.64
C ASP A 294 7.96 -2.59 7.42
N ALA A 295 8.72 -2.40 8.50
CA ALA A 295 9.04 -1.06 8.99
C ALA A 295 9.98 -0.31 8.02
N ALA A 296 10.59 -0.99 7.05
CA ALA A 296 11.52 -0.52 6.06
C ALA A 296 10.94 -0.36 4.65
N LEU A 297 9.65 -0.45 4.49
CA LEU A 297 8.92 0.18 3.38
C LEU A 297 8.38 1.60 3.69
N VAL A 298 8.66 2.13 4.86
CA VAL A 298 9.33 3.41 5.02
C VAL A 298 10.79 3.06 4.73
N PRO A 299 11.41 3.39 3.57
CA PRO A 299 12.75 2.98 3.25
C PRO A 299 13.63 3.28 4.44
N ALA A 300 14.34 2.27 4.88
CA ALA A 300 15.25 2.40 6.00
C ALA A 300 16.06 3.65 5.76
N THR A 301 16.10 4.54 6.74
CA THR A 301 17.04 5.63 6.74
C THR A 301 18.42 5.01 6.65
N MET A 302 19.02 5.04 5.46
CA MET A 302 20.36 4.52 5.27
C MET A 302 21.36 5.62 5.53
N VAL A 303 22.29 5.37 6.43
CA VAL A 303 23.34 6.33 6.78
C VAL A 303 24.67 5.82 6.24
N GLY A 304 25.32 6.61 5.42
CA GLY A 304 26.58 6.20 4.81
C GLY A 304 27.23 7.25 3.95
N GLN A 305 28.06 6.82 3.03
CA GLN A 305 28.66 7.70 2.00
C GLN A 305 28.07 7.35 0.64
N LEU A 306 27.57 8.32 -0.08
CA LEU A 306 27.06 8.16 -1.44
C LEU A 306 28.23 8.28 -2.42
N ARG A 307 28.67 7.13 -2.96
CA ARG A 307 29.85 7.01 -3.82
C ARG A 307 29.45 6.76 -5.25
N ASN A 308 30.00 7.57 -6.18
CA ASN A 308 29.73 7.36 -7.61
C ASN A 308 30.67 6.31 -8.23
N GLY A 309 30.34 5.87 -9.44
CA GLY A 309 31.12 4.86 -10.18
C GLY A 309 32.53 5.30 -10.62
N LEU A 310 32.91 6.55 -10.34
CA LEU A 310 34.28 7.06 -10.47
C LEU A 310 35.07 6.96 -9.16
N GLY A 311 34.41 6.51 -8.06
CA GLY A 311 35.02 6.36 -6.77
C GLY A 311 35.05 7.63 -5.92
N GLN A 312 34.32 8.67 -6.32
CA GLN A 312 34.20 9.93 -5.59
C GLN A 312 32.91 9.93 -4.74
N CYS A 313 32.92 10.67 -3.64
CA CYS A 313 31.77 10.81 -2.75
C CYS A 313 31.03 12.13 -2.96
N LEU A 314 29.70 12.08 -2.87
CA LEU A 314 28.86 13.27 -2.80
C LEU A 314 29.21 14.04 -1.52
N THR A 315 29.47 15.34 -1.67
CA THR A 315 30.01 16.16 -0.59
C THR A 315 29.31 17.51 -0.56
N SER A 316 28.81 17.89 0.60
CA SER A 316 28.39 19.28 0.85
C SER A 316 29.59 20.16 1.09
N GLN A 317 29.62 21.37 0.53
CA GLN A 317 30.68 22.33 0.82
C GLN A 317 30.78 22.65 2.33
N ASP A 318 29.64 22.73 2.98
CA ASP A 318 29.52 22.95 4.42
C ASP A 318 28.28 22.19 4.96
N PRO A 319 28.44 21.14 5.76
CA PRO A 319 27.31 20.36 6.27
C PRO A 319 26.42 21.14 7.27
N ALA A 320 26.92 22.22 7.83
CA ALA A 320 26.17 23.16 8.69
C ALA A 320 25.80 24.45 7.93
N GLY A 321 25.99 24.46 6.61
CA GLY A 321 25.81 25.65 5.78
C GLY A 321 24.36 26.09 5.62
N ALA A 322 24.20 27.31 5.10
CA ALA A 322 22.90 27.89 4.79
C ALA A 322 22.31 27.28 3.52
N ASP A 323 21.04 27.60 3.25
CA ASP A 323 20.39 27.30 1.98
C ASP A 323 21.20 27.84 0.80
N GLY A 324 21.34 27.03 -0.24
CA GLY A 324 22.17 27.33 -1.41
C GLY A 324 23.61 26.82 -1.33
N THR A 325 24.00 26.15 -0.23
CA THR A 325 25.35 25.54 -0.12
C THR A 325 25.57 24.53 -1.26
N PRO A 326 26.65 24.64 -2.05
CA PRO A 326 26.92 23.73 -3.15
C PRO A 326 27.12 22.27 -2.72
N VAL A 327 26.72 21.36 -3.60
CA VAL A 327 26.98 19.92 -3.51
C VAL A 327 27.84 19.53 -4.69
N TRP A 328 28.90 18.76 -4.43
CA TRP A 328 29.88 18.36 -5.44
C TRP A 328 30.49 16.98 -5.17
N ASN A 329 31.36 16.50 -6.05
CA ASN A 329 32.16 15.33 -5.81
C ASN A 329 33.49 15.67 -5.10
N SER A 330 33.94 14.79 -4.25
CA SER A 330 35.28 14.82 -3.63
C SER A 330 35.81 13.40 -3.38
N ASN A 331 37.11 13.30 -3.09
CA ASN A 331 37.66 12.06 -2.58
C ASN A 331 36.94 11.64 -1.32
N CYS A 332 36.56 10.36 -1.23
CA CYS A 332 35.90 9.84 -0.06
C CYS A 332 36.82 9.87 1.16
N SER A 333 36.35 10.44 2.27
CA SER A 333 37.04 10.50 3.56
C SER A 333 36.18 9.81 4.61
N GLY A 334 36.72 8.81 5.28
CA GLY A 334 35.94 7.83 6.07
C GLY A 334 35.07 8.36 7.22
N ASN A 335 35.17 9.62 7.65
CA ASN A 335 34.39 10.20 8.77
C ASN A 335 34.12 11.70 8.62
N SER A 336 33.81 12.13 7.41
CA SER A 336 33.49 13.54 7.17
C SER A 336 31.99 13.80 7.28
N ALA A 337 31.57 14.69 8.18
CA ALA A 337 30.18 15.13 8.26
C ALA A 337 29.67 15.68 6.92
N ALA A 338 30.57 16.26 6.10
CA ALA A 338 30.25 16.76 4.77
C ALA A 338 29.93 15.67 3.73
N GLN A 339 30.24 14.40 4.03
CA GLN A 339 30.01 13.24 3.19
C GLN A 339 29.12 12.18 3.86
N THR A 340 28.70 12.44 5.10
CA THR A 340 27.71 11.57 5.77
C THR A 340 26.35 11.89 5.22
N VAL A 341 25.87 10.99 4.38
CA VAL A 341 24.57 11.06 3.72
C VAL A 341 23.56 10.24 4.53
N ILE A 342 22.40 10.81 4.73
CA ILE A 342 21.22 10.14 5.21
C ILE A 342 20.26 10.07 4.01
N TYR A 343 20.02 8.87 3.49
CA TYR A 343 19.04 8.64 2.45
C TYR A 343 17.75 8.16 3.10
N GLU A 344 16.75 9.00 3.06
CA GLU A 344 15.46 8.74 3.70
C GLU A 344 14.51 8.06 2.70
N GLY A 345 13.66 7.29 3.23
CA GLY A 345 12.79 6.47 2.43
C GLY A 345 11.70 7.16 1.67
N ASP A 346 11.48 8.39 1.96
CA ASP A 346 10.64 9.27 1.14
C ASP A 346 11.38 9.83 -0.10
N GLY A 347 12.68 9.48 -0.24
CA GLY A 347 13.53 9.93 -1.34
C GLY A 347 14.42 11.13 -1.02
N HIS A 348 14.38 11.67 0.20
CA HIS A 348 15.28 12.75 0.58
C HIS A 348 16.71 12.25 0.79
N ILE A 349 17.67 12.99 0.26
CA ILE A 349 19.10 12.82 0.51
C ILE A 349 19.55 13.96 1.40
N ARG A 350 19.92 13.67 2.65
CA ARG A 350 20.35 14.68 3.62
C ARG A 350 21.85 14.62 3.89
N ILE A 351 22.46 15.77 4.04
CA ILE A 351 23.80 15.95 4.59
C ILE A 351 23.70 17.02 5.67
N GLY A 352 23.97 16.65 6.92
CA GLY A 352 23.64 17.52 8.06
C GLY A 352 22.14 17.76 8.18
N ASP A 353 21.72 19.01 8.32
CA ASP A 353 20.32 19.41 8.48
C ASP A 353 19.63 19.83 7.18
N ARG A 354 20.25 19.61 6.03
CA ARG A 354 19.76 20.04 4.71
C ARG A 354 19.56 18.88 3.75
N CYS A 355 18.64 19.07 2.83
CA CYS A 355 18.37 18.13 1.73
C CYS A 355 19.08 18.56 0.44
N VAL A 356 19.52 17.56 -0.35
CA VAL A 356 20.00 17.78 -1.72
C VAL A 356 18.81 18.18 -2.60
N ASP A 357 18.87 19.39 -3.12
CA ASP A 357 17.80 20.02 -3.89
C ASP A 357 18.29 20.46 -5.26
N VAL A 358 17.40 20.50 -6.23
CA VAL A 358 17.67 21.13 -7.54
C VAL A 358 17.33 22.61 -7.47
N VAL A 359 18.30 23.47 -7.78
CA VAL A 359 18.15 24.93 -7.67
C VAL A 359 16.86 25.42 -8.31
N GLY A 360 16.03 26.09 -7.50
CA GLY A 360 14.77 26.69 -7.95
C GLY A 360 13.70 25.70 -8.42
N GLY A 361 13.90 24.38 -8.20
CA GLY A 361 13.02 23.36 -8.73
C GLY A 361 13.00 23.29 -10.27
N HIS A 362 14.05 23.78 -10.91
CA HIS A 362 14.16 23.75 -12.36
C HIS A 362 14.38 22.35 -12.89
N THR A 363 13.79 22.05 -14.05
CA THR A 363 13.81 20.71 -14.67
C THR A 363 14.71 20.60 -15.90
N GLU A 364 15.44 21.67 -16.23
CA GLU A 364 16.32 21.70 -17.38
C GLU A 364 17.65 21.01 -17.09
N GLU A 365 18.14 20.26 -18.08
CA GLU A 365 19.46 19.62 -18.02
C GLU A 365 20.57 20.64 -17.73
N GLY A 366 21.50 20.26 -16.83
CA GLY A 366 22.57 21.13 -16.39
C GLY A 366 22.23 22.02 -15.20
N THR A 367 20.98 21.97 -14.70
CA THR A 367 20.63 22.67 -13.47
C THR A 367 21.43 22.07 -12.31
N VAL A 368 22.03 22.92 -11.49
CA VAL A 368 22.91 22.52 -10.40
C VAL A 368 22.11 22.01 -9.20
N ALA A 369 22.69 21.06 -8.50
CA ALA A 369 22.21 20.63 -7.18
C ALA A 369 22.89 21.44 -6.08
N HIS A 370 22.16 21.66 -4.97
CA HIS A 370 22.63 22.36 -3.79
C HIS A 370 21.99 21.79 -2.53
N MET A 371 22.42 22.26 -1.36
CA MET A 371 21.78 21.97 -0.09
C MET A 371 20.70 23.02 0.20
N TRP A 372 19.52 22.59 0.60
CA TRP A 372 18.40 23.47 0.94
C TRP A 372 17.63 22.96 2.16
N THR A 373 16.89 23.82 2.83
CA THR A 373 15.97 23.40 3.90
C THR A 373 15.04 22.30 3.40
N CYS A 374 14.94 21.19 4.13
CA CYS A 374 14.11 20.06 3.74
C CYS A 374 12.60 20.38 3.83
N TYR A 375 11.87 20.09 2.79
CA TYR A 375 10.42 20.23 2.72
C TYR A 375 9.78 18.88 2.32
N PRO A 376 8.89 18.31 3.16
CA PRO A 376 8.38 16.93 3.00
C PRO A 376 7.65 16.60 1.68
N ALA A 377 7.25 17.62 0.91
CA ALA A 377 6.51 17.42 -0.33
C ALA A 377 7.15 18.12 -1.54
N LEU A 378 8.44 18.47 -1.45
CA LEU A 378 9.12 19.18 -2.53
C LEU A 378 9.85 18.20 -3.44
N GLU A 379 9.27 17.89 -4.59
CA GLU A 379 9.78 16.87 -5.52
C GLU A 379 11.20 17.16 -6.05
N SER A 380 11.63 18.42 -6.09
CA SER A 380 13.01 18.78 -6.45
C SER A 380 14.05 18.31 -5.43
N GLN A 381 13.60 17.91 -4.20
CA GLN A 381 14.42 17.34 -3.14
C GLN A 381 14.33 15.81 -3.05
N MET A 382 13.46 15.20 -3.85
CA MET A 382 13.22 13.77 -3.81
C MET A 382 13.95 13.06 -4.96
N TRP A 383 14.66 11.98 -4.61
CA TRP A 383 15.53 11.24 -5.49
C TRP A 383 15.23 9.74 -5.38
N ASP A 384 14.92 9.10 -6.48
CA ASP A 384 14.70 7.67 -6.53
C ASP A 384 15.93 6.94 -7.05
N LEU A 385 16.38 5.93 -6.32
CA LEU A 385 17.47 5.07 -6.77
C LEU A 385 16.90 4.02 -7.71
N ASN A 386 17.18 4.13 -9.01
CA ASN A 386 16.68 3.18 -10.00
C ASN A 386 17.52 1.88 -10.04
N GLU A 387 17.07 0.90 -10.81
CA GLU A 387 17.71 -0.42 -10.97
C GLU A 387 19.16 -0.37 -11.51
N TYR A 388 19.55 0.74 -12.15
CA TYR A 388 20.91 0.97 -12.66
C TYR A 388 21.83 1.67 -11.64
N GLY A 389 21.32 1.94 -10.44
CA GLY A 389 22.03 2.65 -9.39
C GLY A 389 22.11 4.15 -9.64
N GLN A 390 21.18 4.73 -10.41
CA GLN A 390 21.13 6.16 -10.69
C GLN A 390 20.12 6.83 -9.78
N LEU A 391 20.43 8.02 -9.27
CA LEU A 391 19.53 8.85 -8.49
C LEU A 391 18.74 9.77 -9.43
N GLU A 392 17.51 9.42 -9.68
CA GLU A 392 16.58 10.16 -10.53
C GLU A 392 15.78 11.15 -9.69
N ASN A 393 15.79 12.42 -10.10
CA ASN A 393 15.04 13.47 -9.42
C ASN A 393 13.56 13.43 -9.82
N ARG A 394 12.67 13.39 -8.86
CA ARG A 394 11.23 13.23 -9.11
C ARG A 394 10.60 14.36 -9.90
N ALA A 395 11.04 15.62 -9.68
CA ALA A 395 10.49 16.78 -10.38
C ALA A 395 10.87 16.81 -11.86
N SER A 396 12.06 16.29 -12.22
CA SER A 396 12.63 16.45 -13.57
C SER A 396 12.74 15.15 -14.36
N GLY A 397 12.76 13.97 -13.70
CA GLY A 397 13.12 12.70 -14.33
C GLY A 397 14.58 12.64 -14.81
N LEU A 398 15.44 13.55 -14.33
CA LEU A 398 16.85 13.60 -14.68
C LEU A 398 17.72 13.06 -13.53
N CYS A 399 18.90 12.52 -13.87
CA CYS A 399 19.79 11.88 -12.93
C CYS A 399 20.83 12.82 -12.32
N LEU A 400 21.12 12.64 -11.02
CA LEU A 400 22.21 13.35 -10.32
C LEU A 400 23.55 12.96 -10.94
N THR A 401 24.26 13.95 -11.48
CA THR A 401 25.39 13.76 -12.37
C THR A 401 26.57 14.64 -11.96
N ILE A 402 27.80 14.14 -12.07
CA ILE A 402 29.00 14.96 -12.09
C ILE A 402 29.36 15.24 -13.55
N PRO A 403 29.24 16.49 -14.01
CA PRO A 403 29.45 16.84 -15.42
C PRO A 403 30.79 16.36 -15.96
N GLY A 404 30.76 15.77 -17.16
CA GLY A 404 31.95 15.29 -17.85
C GLY A 404 32.60 14.04 -17.29
N ASP A 405 31.91 13.27 -16.44
CA ASP A 405 32.46 12.06 -15.81
C ASP A 405 33.86 12.27 -15.22
N THR A 406 34.08 13.39 -14.53
CA THR A 406 35.38 13.80 -14.02
C THR A 406 35.56 13.44 -12.56
N THR A 407 36.80 13.11 -12.20
CA THR A 407 37.24 12.96 -10.79
C THR A 407 37.83 14.26 -10.22
N ARG A 408 37.69 15.37 -10.95
CA ARG A 408 38.15 16.68 -10.47
C ARG A 408 37.37 17.04 -9.22
N ASP A 409 38.10 17.29 -8.14
CA ASP A 409 37.57 17.69 -6.86
C ASP A 409 36.72 18.97 -6.95
N ALA A 410 35.69 19.08 -6.11
CA ALA A 410 34.75 20.19 -6.10
C ALA A 410 34.05 20.51 -7.45
N THR A 411 33.84 19.49 -8.28
CA THR A 411 32.96 19.64 -9.44
C THR A 411 31.50 19.55 -8.99
N GLN A 412 30.76 20.64 -9.14
CA GLN A 412 29.38 20.74 -8.67
C GLN A 412 28.47 19.73 -9.39
N ALA A 413 27.61 19.06 -8.63
CA ALA A 413 26.63 18.15 -9.17
C ALA A 413 25.50 18.89 -9.90
N VAL A 414 25.00 18.30 -10.96
CA VAL A 414 23.90 18.80 -11.77
C VAL A 414 22.89 17.67 -12.01
N ILE A 415 21.74 17.99 -12.57
CA ILE A 415 20.84 17.00 -13.19
C ILE A 415 21.11 16.92 -14.69
N SER A 416 21.15 15.70 -15.23
CA SER A 416 21.31 15.42 -16.67
C SER A 416 20.51 14.19 -17.09
N GLN A 417 20.29 14.03 -18.39
CA GLN A 417 19.66 12.81 -18.92
C GLN A 417 20.33 11.57 -18.34
N CYS A 418 19.53 10.63 -17.83
CA CYS A 418 20.02 9.37 -17.31
C CYS A 418 20.71 8.56 -18.40
N SER A 419 21.91 8.07 -18.14
CA SER A 419 22.73 7.36 -19.12
C SER A 419 23.48 6.18 -18.48
N ASP A 420 23.25 4.98 -18.99
CA ASP A 420 23.94 3.77 -18.53
C ASP A 420 25.45 3.79 -18.80
N SER A 421 25.92 4.69 -19.66
CA SER A 421 27.34 4.85 -19.95
C SER A 421 28.05 5.81 -18.99
N SER A 422 27.30 6.66 -18.27
CA SER A 422 27.87 7.62 -17.32
C SER A 422 28.21 6.93 -15.99
N LYS A 423 29.48 6.94 -15.63
CA LYS A 423 29.94 6.43 -14.35
C LYS A 423 29.61 7.37 -13.20
N SER A 424 29.54 8.66 -13.43
CA SER A 424 29.24 9.65 -12.41
C SER A 424 27.78 9.65 -11.97
N GLN A 425 26.90 9.02 -12.72
CA GLN A 425 25.49 8.86 -12.40
C GLN A 425 25.19 7.60 -11.59
N ARG A 426 26.13 6.64 -11.53
CA ARG A 426 25.95 5.39 -10.76
C ARG A 426 26.38 5.60 -9.34
N TRP A 427 25.41 5.69 -8.45
CA TRP A 427 25.62 5.93 -7.04
C TRP A 427 25.44 4.66 -6.21
N THR A 428 26.31 4.45 -5.26
CA THR A 428 26.21 3.37 -4.28
C THR A 428 26.31 3.98 -2.90
N LEU A 429 25.33 3.72 -2.06
CA LEU A 429 25.41 4.09 -0.65
C LEU A 429 26.18 2.99 0.10
N THR A 430 27.33 3.36 0.69
CA THR A 430 28.15 2.49 1.51
C THR A 430 27.85 2.76 2.96
N ASP A 431 27.32 1.76 3.66
CA ASP A 431 27.06 1.82 5.09
C ASP A 431 28.35 2.04 5.86
N THR A 432 28.38 3.08 6.69
CA THR A 432 29.49 3.39 7.60
C THR A 432 29.15 3.11 9.06
N SER A 433 27.97 2.55 9.36
CA SER A 433 27.51 2.28 10.73
C SER A 433 28.26 1.14 11.43
N GLY A 434 29.18 0.47 10.77
CA GLY A 434 29.94 -0.70 11.26
C GLY A 434 31.45 -0.51 11.44
N GLN A 435 32.00 0.72 11.39
CA GLN A 435 33.42 0.99 11.68
C GLN A 435 33.62 1.79 12.96
#